data_60b92b32389ccb9f4364eac7c859d789
#
_entry.id   60b92b32389ccb9f4364eac7c859d789
#
_cell.length_a   1.000
_cell.length_b   1.000
_cell.length_c   1.000
_cell.angle_alpha   90.00
_cell.angle_beta   90.00
_cell.angle_gamma   90.00
#
_symmetry.space_group_name_H-M   'P 1'
#
loop_
_entity.id
_entity.type
_entity.pdbx_description
1 polymer ?
#
loop_
_entity_poly.entity_id
_entity_poly.type
_entity_poly.pdbx_seq_one_letter_code
_entity_poly.pdbx_strand_id
1 'polypeptide(L)'
;MKTLKVMDLINKLNEIGYDENTELTFSCVDGETGECYDIDFDEITYGENLTGQPYCNDVIDIGIDIDSAKEYIQAKSESMLDNLINDLDEVLKRHRPW
;
A
#
# COMPACT_ATOMS: atom_id res chain seq x y z
N MET A 1 -3.59 11.48 7.90
CA MET A 1 -3.38 10.81 6.60
C MET A 1 -2.68 11.76 5.64
N LYS A 2 -1.66 11.25 4.96
CA LYS A 2 -0.95 12.05 3.95
C LYS A 2 -1.74 12.10 2.65
N THR A 3 -1.97 13.28 2.13
CA THR A 3 -2.70 13.50 0.89
C THR A 3 -1.85 14.22 -0.13
N LEU A 4 -2.25 14.17 -1.38
CA LEU A 4 -1.64 14.87 -2.50
C LEU A 4 -2.68 15.77 -3.13
N LYS A 5 -2.33 17.03 -3.38
CA LYS A 5 -3.23 17.93 -4.10
C LYS A 5 -3.27 17.56 -5.59
N VAL A 6 -4.47 17.57 -6.17
CA VAL A 6 -4.64 17.28 -7.60
C VAL A 6 -3.81 18.21 -8.47
N MET A 7 -3.74 19.49 -8.11
CA MET A 7 -2.93 20.45 -8.88
C MET A 7 -1.44 20.12 -8.84
N ASP A 8 -0.93 19.61 -7.74
CA ASP A 8 0.46 19.17 -7.64
C ASP A 8 0.71 17.96 -8.54
N LEU A 9 -0.24 17.04 -8.61
CA LEU A 9 -0.17 15.91 -9.54
C LEU A 9 -0.17 16.36 -11.00
N ILE A 10 -1.08 17.27 -11.37
CA ILE A 10 -1.16 17.83 -12.73
C ILE A 10 0.14 18.53 -13.10
N ASN A 11 0.69 19.34 -12.20
CA ASN A 11 1.95 20.04 -12.43
C ASN A 11 3.10 19.05 -12.64
N LYS A 12 3.15 17.98 -11.86
CA LYS A 12 4.16 16.93 -12.00
C LYS A 12 4.04 16.19 -13.33
N LEU A 13 2.83 15.86 -13.74
CA LEU A 13 2.59 15.22 -15.02
C LEU A 13 3.03 16.12 -16.19
N ASN A 14 2.73 17.41 -16.11
CA ASN A 14 3.17 18.38 -17.11
C ASN A 14 4.70 18.53 -17.16
N GLU A 15 5.36 18.48 -16.00
CA GLU A 15 6.82 18.53 -15.91
C GLU A 15 7.48 17.30 -16.56
N ILE A 16 6.94 16.11 -16.27
CA ILE A 16 7.45 14.85 -16.83
C ILE A 16 7.11 14.74 -18.32
N GLY A 17 5.93 15.20 -18.72
CA GLY A 17 5.38 15.03 -20.05
C GLY A 17 4.59 13.74 -20.21
N TYR A 18 3.48 13.81 -20.93
CA TYR A 18 2.63 12.65 -21.18
C TYR A 18 1.88 12.82 -22.51
N ASP A 19 1.45 11.70 -23.06
CA ASP A 19 0.59 11.64 -24.23
C ASP A 19 -0.59 10.67 -23.99
N GLU A 20 -1.37 10.43 -25.02
CA GLU A 20 -2.56 9.55 -24.93
C GLU A 20 -2.22 8.08 -24.62
N ASN A 21 -0.98 7.68 -24.80
CA ASN A 21 -0.52 6.32 -24.54
C ASN A 21 0.19 6.17 -23.17
N THR A 22 0.38 7.26 -22.46
CA THR A 22 1.04 7.24 -21.16
C THR A 22 0.12 6.61 -20.11
N GLU A 23 0.62 5.66 -19.36
CA GLU A 23 -0.11 4.97 -18.31
C GLU A 23 0.44 5.34 -16.93
N LEU A 24 -0.44 5.34 -15.93
CA LEU A 24 -0.06 5.46 -14.53
C LEU A 24 0.01 4.07 -13.91
N THR A 25 1.11 3.78 -13.27
CA THR A 25 1.24 2.59 -12.45
C THR A 25 1.27 2.97 -10.98
N PHE A 26 0.97 2.01 -10.12
CA PHE A 26 0.92 2.23 -8.69
C PHE A 26 1.85 1.27 -7.99
N SER A 27 2.49 1.76 -6.95
CA SER A 27 3.36 0.94 -6.11
C SER A 27 3.11 1.25 -4.65
N CYS A 28 3.36 0.26 -3.80
CA CYS A 28 3.40 0.45 -2.36
C CYS A 28 4.83 0.31 -1.86
N VAL A 29 5.13 1.01 -0.78
CA VAL A 29 6.46 1.02 -0.17
C VAL A 29 6.36 0.42 1.23
N ASP A 30 7.22 -0.56 1.52
CA ASP A 30 7.38 -1.05 2.87
C ASP A 30 8.23 -0.03 3.66
N GLY A 31 7.60 0.61 4.65
CA GLY A 31 8.27 1.62 5.46
C GLY A 31 9.41 1.09 6.33
N GLU A 32 9.46 -0.21 6.58
CA GLU A 32 10.51 -0.85 7.38
C GLU A 32 11.72 -1.23 6.55
N THR A 33 11.52 -1.72 5.33
CA THR A 33 12.60 -2.20 4.47
C THR A 33 12.97 -1.24 3.35
N GLY A 34 12.06 -0.32 2.99
CA GLY A 34 12.21 0.59 1.87
C GLY A 34 11.97 -0.06 0.50
N GLU A 35 11.56 -1.32 0.47
CA GLU A 35 11.25 -2.01 -0.78
C GLU A 35 9.93 -1.55 -1.36
N CYS A 36 9.85 -1.50 -2.70
CA CYS A 36 8.66 -1.13 -3.44
C CYS A 36 8.06 -2.35 -4.13
N TYR A 37 6.74 -2.43 -4.13
CA TYR A 37 5.97 -3.51 -4.74
C TYR A 37 4.91 -2.95 -5.65
N ASP A 38 4.68 -3.61 -6.78
CA ASP A 38 3.61 -3.22 -7.70
C ASP A 38 2.24 -3.54 -7.10
N ILE A 39 1.29 -2.66 -7.35
CA ILE A 39 -0.08 -2.82 -6.88
C ILE A 39 -1.03 -2.34 -7.98
N ASP A 40 -2.12 -3.07 -8.19
CA ASP A 40 -3.07 -2.74 -9.24
C ASP A 40 -4.01 -1.61 -8.83
N PHE A 41 -4.26 -0.74 -9.79
CA PHE A 41 -5.30 0.27 -9.68
C PHE A 41 -6.68 -0.41 -9.71
N ASP A 42 -7.58 0.04 -8.85
CA ASP A 42 -8.96 -0.45 -8.80
C ASP A 42 -9.92 0.56 -9.44
N GLU A 43 -10.12 1.69 -8.78
CA GLU A 43 -11.06 2.69 -9.29
C GLU A 43 -10.73 4.11 -8.79
N ILE A 44 -11.29 5.10 -9.47
CA ILE A 44 -11.27 6.48 -9.00
C ILE A 44 -12.68 6.84 -8.58
N THR A 45 -12.82 7.29 -7.33
CA THR A 45 -14.11 7.67 -6.77
C THR A 45 -14.03 9.01 -6.04
N TYR A 46 -15.19 9.51 -5.65
CA TYR A 46 -15.26 10.64 -4.72
C TYR A 46 -14.96 10.13 -3.31
N GLY A 47 -14.42 11.00 -2.46
CA GLY A 47 -13.93 10.62 -1.13
C GLY A 47 -14.94 10.05 -0.15
N GLU A 48 -16.21 9.98 -0.50
CA GLU A 48 -17.26 9.42 0.36
C GLU A 48 -17.05 7.96 0.74
N ASN A 49 -16.36 7.19 -0.11
CA ASN A 49 -16.11 5.77 0.15
C ASN A 49 -15.20 5.51 1.36
N LEU A 50 -14.32 6.47 1.69
CA LEU A 50 -13.43 6.35 2.82
C LEU A 50 -14.03 6.87 4.12
N THR A 51 -14.84 7.92 4.03
CA THR A 51 -15.36 8.63 5.21
C THR A 51 -16.78 8.26 5.58
N GLY A 52 -17.50 7.61 4.70
CA GLY A 52 -18.93 7.33 4.88
C GLY A 52 -19.80 8.57 4.89
N GLN A 53 -19.25 9.73 4.55
CA GLN A 53 -19.99 10.99 4.48
C GLN A 53 -20.41 11.28 3.05
N PRO A 54 -21.66 11.69 2.82
CA PRO A 54 -22.10 12.10 1.50
C PRO A 54 -21.40 13.41 1.11
N TYR A 55 -20.70 13.38 0.01
CA TYR A 55 -20.06 14.54 -0.63
C TYR A 55 -18.94 15.25 0.12
N CYS A 56 -17.72 14.81 -0.16
CA CYS A 56 -16.57 15.69 -0.14
C CYS A 56 -16.24 16.06 -1.60
N ASN A 57 -16.81 17.13 -2.11
CA ASN A 57 -16.59 17.58 -3.49
C ASN A 57 -15.12 17.94 -3.77
N ASP A 58 -14.33 18.15 -2.72
CA ASP A 58 -12.93 18.53 -2.81
C ASP A 58 -11.97 17.36 -2.65
N VAL A 59 -12.48 16.13 -2.57
CA VAL A 59 -11.65 14.93 -2.40
C VAL A 59 -11.96 13.92 -3.48
N ILE A 60 -10.92 13.51 -4.20
CA ILE A 60 -10.95 12.40 -5.14
C ILE A 60 -10.15 11.27 -4.51
N ASP A 61 -10.72 10.09 -4.49
CA ASP A 61 -10.06 8.90 -3.96
C ASP A 61 -9.61 7.98 -5.09
N ILE A 62 -8.36 7.58 -5.05
CA ILE A 62 -7.82 6.56 -5.95
C ILE A 62 -7.71 5.28 -5.15
N GLY A 63 -8.53 4.31 -5.51
CA GLY A 63 -8.52 3.00 -4.89
C GLY A 63 -7.53 2.07 -5.57
N ILE A 64 -6.82 1.29 -4.76
CA ILE A 64 -5.90 0.27 -5.22
C ILE A 64 -6.33 -1.08 -4.65
N ASP A 65 -6.06 -2.15 -5.38
CA ASP A 65 -6.39 -3.51 -4.96
C ASP A 65 -5.24 -4.10 -4.15
N ILE A 66 -5.40 -4.15 -2.83
CA ILE A 66 -4.36 -4.66 -1.94
C ILE A 66 -4.02 -6.13 -2.21
N ASP A 67 -4.99 -6.91 -2.65
CA ASP A 67 -4.77 -8.33 -2.93
C ASP A 67 -3.89 -8.54 -4.18
N SER A 68 -3.74 -7.53 -5.02
CA SER A 68 -2.85 -7.57 -6.19
C SER A 68 -1.37 -7.46 -5.82
N ALA A 69 -1.04 -6.93 -4.64
CA ALA A 69 0.32 -6.81 -4.14
C ALA A 69 0.84 -8.15 -3.57
N LYS A 70 0.85 -9.18 -4.39
CA LYS A 70 1.12 -10.56 -3.98
C LYS A 70 2.52 -10.75 -3.40
N GLU A 71 3.52 -10.14 -3.98
CA GLU A 71 4.89 -10.23 -3.50
C GLU A 71 5.05 -9.59 -2.12
N TYR A 72 4.40 -8.46 -1.89
CA TYR A 72 4.39 -7.80 -0.59
C TYR A 72 3.68 -8.66 0.46
N ILE A 73 2.51 -9.20 0.12
CA ILE A 73 1.72 -10.06 1.02
C ILE A 73 2.52 -11.30 1.38
N GLN A 74 3.18 -11.93 0.41
CA GLN A 74 4.03 -13.09 0.64
C GLN A 74 5.20 -12.77 1.56
N ALA A 75 5.91 -11.67 1.30
CA ALA A 75 7.04 -11.24 2.12
C ALA A 75 6.62 -10.97 3.58
N LYS A 76 5.48 -10.32 3.79
CA LYS A 76 4.95 -10.07 5.12
C LYS A 76 4.52 -11.36 5.82
N SER A 77 3.90 -12.29 5.11
CA SER A 77 3.49 -13.59 5.67
C SER A 77 4.69 -14.41 6.10
N GLU A 78 5.75 -14.46 5.29
CA GLU A 78 7.00 -15.15 5.62
C GLU A 78 7.67 -14.53 6.85
N SER A 79 7.75 -13.21 6.91
CA SER A 79 8.32 -12.50 8.06
C SER A 79 7.53 -12.77 9.36
N MET A 80 6.22 -12.75 9.29
CA MET A 80 5.35 -13.06 10.45
C MET A 80 5.52 -14.51 10.91
N LEU A 81 5.64 -15.44 9.97
CA LEU A 81 5.83 -16.86 10.27
C LEU A 81 7.19 -17.10 10.94
N ASP A 82 8.25 -16.47 10.44
CA ASP A 82 9.59 -16.57 11.04
C ASP A 82 9.60 -16.02 12.46
N ASN A 83 8.96 -14.88 12.71
CA ASN A 83 8.83 -14.31 14.03
C ASN A 83 8.06 -15.23 14.98
N LEU A 84 6.99 -15.86 14.52
CA LEU A 84 6.20 -16.79 15.29
C LEU A 84 7.01 -18.04 15.67
N ILE A 85 7.78 -18.58 14.74
CA ILE A 85 8.65 -19.74 14.99
C ILE A 85 9.71 -19.39 16.04
N ASN A 86 10.34 -18.24 15.95
CA ASN A 86 11.32 -17.77 16.91
C ASN A 86 10.73 -17.61 18.31
N ASP A 87 9.53 -17.04 18.40
CA ASP A 87 8.81 -16.87 19.68
C ASP A 87 8.48 -18.22 20.32
N LEU A 88 8.02 -19.18 19.52
CA LEU A 88 7.74 -20.53 20.00
C LEU A 88 9.00 -21.24 20.51
N ASP A 89 10.13 -21.08 19.81
CA ASP A 89 11.42 -21.64 20.22
C ASP A 89 11.85 -21.09 21.58
N GLU A 90 11.72 -19.79 21.79
CA GLU A 90 12.04 -19.17 23.09
C GLU A 90 11.15 -19.69 24.22
N VAL A 91 9.84 -19.82 23.98
CA VAL A 91 8.90 -20.34 24.96
C VAL A 91 9.24 -21.78 25.31
N LEU A 92 9.55 -22.62 24.34
CA LEU A 92 9.95 -24.01 24.57
C LEU A 92 11.24 -24.11 25.37
N LYS A 93 12.22 -23.25 25.13
CA LYS A 93 13.46 -23.20 25.90
C LYS A 93 13.23 -22.81 27.35
N ARG A 94 12.31 -21.87 27.61
CA ARG A 94 11.98 -21.40 28.97
C ARG A 94 11.26 -22.45 29.79
N HIS A 95 10.47 -23.31 29.16
CA HIS A 95 9.64 -24.30 29.84
C HIS A 95 10.24 -25.69 29.85
N ARG A 96 11.47 -25.87 29.39
CA ARG A 96 12.16 -27.15 29.51
C ARG A 96 12.49 -27.43 30.97
N PRO A 97 12.10 -28.59 31.47
CA PRO A 97 12.37 -28.94 32.87
C PRO A 97 13.83 -29.34 33.14
N TRP A 98 14.66 -29.27 32.15
CA TRP A 98 16.09 -29.58 32.29
C TRP A 98 16.96 -28.50 31.66
#